data_cdc6c5aa05d7601d05cd6e1a915acea5
#
_entry.id   cdc6c5aa05d7601d05cd6e1a915acea5
#
_cell.length_a   1.000
_cell.length_b   1.000
_cell.length_c   1.000
_cell.angle_alpha   90.00
_cell.angle_beta   90.00
_cell.angle_gamma   90.00
#
_symmetry.space_group_name_H-M   'P 1'
#
loop_
_entity.id
_entity.type
_entity.pdbx_description
1 polymer ?
#
loop_
_entity_poly.entity_id
_entity_poly.type
_entity_poly.pdbx_seq_one_letter_code
_entity_poly.pdbx_strand_id
1 'polypeptide(L)'
;IREGAKRGTPGHGGSHHKQSNPHAGKRQPPTSPKLSKSADRRESDAYIASSILSLASPRIPYLLGLNLSLMEPKPNRTTLSPSPVRPKVSTREEARDWSVDLATNIHLAKPVVYVEPRPSANKWNITAVGQPLWFHNPGSERHTSSDSSRGIIVSLDATRVETIYNTGEKTVRCAHSTPRPKNADPRAQSPDCGYIYQHPENYTVRMTEVWQVRWRSGDQSGQIVTRRSSSKPLKVNELIGVLTQPGRR
;
A
#
# COMPACT_ATOMS: atom_id res chain seq x y z
N ILE A 1 -59.73 11.52 44.00
CA ILE A 1 -61.09 11.07 43.64
C ILE A 1 -60.92 9.90 42.68
N ARG A 2 -61.27 8.69 43.20
CA ARG A 2 -61.81 7.47 42.53
C ARG A 2 -61.02 6.87 41.40
N GLU A 3 -60.39 5.65 41.59
CA GLU A 3 -60.99 4.30 41.68
C GLU A 3 -61.46 3.78 40.31
N GLY A 4 -60.95 2.59 39.96
CA GLY A 4 -61.49 1.75 38.92
C GLY A 4 -60.59 0.56 38.55
N ALA A 5 -60.55 -0.44 39.44
CA ALA A 5 -59.99 -1.77 39.16
C ALA A 5 -60.98 -2.61 38.32
N LYS A 6 -60.51 -3.48 37.44
CA LYS A 6 -61.18 -4.78 37.18
C LYS A 6 -60.17 -5.83 36.62
N ARG A 7 -60.20 -6.95 37.31
CA ARG A 7 -59.57 -8.25 37.05
C ARG A 7 -60.29 -9.01 35.94
N GLY A 8 -59.61 -9.97 35.36
CA GLY A 8 -60.22 -11.03 34.59
C GLY A 8 -59.20 -12.05 34.06
N THR A 9 -59.05 -13.16 34.76
CA THR A 9 -58.58 -14.50 34.30
C THR A 9 -59.78 -15.41 34.26
N PRO A 10 -59.72 -16.71 33.79
CA PRO A 10 -58.80 -17.50 32.96
C PRO A 10 -59.51 -18.38 31.87
N GLY A 11 -58.80 -19.19 31.12
CA GLY A 11 -59.42 -20.29 30.32
C GLY A 11 -58.32 -21.08 29.54
N HIS A 12 -58.01 -22.13 29.95
CA HIS A 12 -58.03 -23.58 29.73
C HIS A 12 -58.11 -24.07 28.28
N GLY A 13 -57.26 -25.16 28.04
CA GLY A 13 -57.47 -26.21 27.04
C GLY A 13 -56.35 -26.22 25.98
N GLY A 14 -55.42 -27.15 25.90
CA GLY A 14 -55.62 -28.59 25.86
C GLY A 14 -55.27 -29.05 24.44
N SER A 15 -54.21 -29.77 24.24
CA SER A 15 -54.18 -31.06 23.57
C SER A 15 -52.82 -31.40 22.93
N HIS A 16 -52.37 -32.56 23.31
CA HIS A 16 -51.22 -33.31 22.79
C HIS A 16 -51.37 -33.64 21.30
N HIS A 17 -50.25 -33.55 20.56
CA HIS A 17 -49.96 -34.50 19.49
C HIS A 17 -48.46 -34.82 19.46
N LYS A 18 -48.15 -36.03 19.89
CA LYS A 18 -46.90 -36.72 19.57
C LYS A 18 -46.97 -37.15 18.10
N GLN A 19 -45.99 -36.82 17.32
CA GLN A 19 -45.63 -37.59 16.12
C GLN A 19 -44.12 -37.81 16.07
N SER A 20 -43.82 -39.09 16.15
CA SER A 20 -42.50 -39.70 16.03
C SER A 20 -41.97 -39.56 14.60
N ASN A 21 -40.69 -39.19 14.47
CA ASN A 21 -39.98 -39.25 13.20
C ASN A 21 -38.75 -40.13 13.33
N PRO A 22 -38.56 -41.14 12.48
CA PRO A 22 -37.28 -41.79 12.33
C PRO A 22 -36.74 -41.54 10.92
N HIS A 23 -35.63 -40.76 10.80
CA HIS A 23 -34.62 -41.02 9.77
C HIS A 23 -33.37 -40.16 10.04
N ALA A 24 -32.41 -40.82 10.67
CA ALA A 24 -31.05 -40.35 10.77
C ALA A 24 -30.34 -40.51 9.41
N GLY A 25 -30.34 -39.45 8.61
CA GLY A 25 -29.47 -39.32 7.45
C GLY A 25 -28.13 -38.68 7.87
N LYS A 26 -27.07 -39.48 7.94
CA LYS A 26 -25.68 -39.01 8.08
C LYS A 26 -25.38 -38.11 6.87
N ARG A 27 -25.33 -36.80 7.08
CA ARG A 27 -24.76 -35.85 6.11
C ARG A 27 -23.25 -35.81 6.35
N GLN A 28 -22.49 -36.26 5.35
CA GLN A 28 -21.06 -36.04 5.26
C GLN A 28 -20.79 -34.52 5.11
N PRO A 29 -19.75 -33.97 5.74
CA PRO A 29 -19.36 -32.59 5.51
C PRO A 29 -18.82 -32.45 4.07
N PRO A 30 -19.04 -31.29 3.41
CA PRO A 30 -18.52 -31.05 2.09
C PRO A 30 -16.97 -30.98 2.14
N THR A 31 -16.33 -31.79 1.32
CA THR A 31 -14.90 -31.75 1.08
C THR A 31 -14.54 -30.42 0.43
N SER A 32 -13.74 -29.61 1.13
CA SER A 32 -13.14 -28.39 0.60
C SER A 32 -12.25 -28.72 -0.60
N PRO A 33 -12.32 -27.98 -1.69
CA PRO A 33 -11.41 -28.14 -2.80
C PRO A 33 -9.99 -27.73 -2.34
N LYS A 34 -9.03 -28.65 -2.49
CA LYS A 34 -7.60 -28.36 -2.34
C LYS A 34 -7.20 -27.31 -3.36
N LEU A 35 -6.99 -26.09 -2.91
CA LEU A 35 -6.42 -25.02 -3.72
C LEU A 35 -4.97 -25.39 -4.05
N SER A 36 -4.67 -25.55 -5.34
CA SER A 36 -3.35 -25.89 -5.81
C SER A 36 -2.38 -24.72 -5.55
N LYS A 37 -1.31 -24.97 -4.82
CA LYS A 37 -0.24 -24.02 -4.46
C LYS A 37 0.67 -23.62 -5.64
N SER A 38 0.30 -23.89 -6.88
CA SER A 38 1.19 -23.73 -8.03
C SER A 38 1.01 -22.45 -8.88
N ALA A 39 -0.07 -21.70 -8.66
CA ALA A 39 -0.33 -20.48 -9.44
C ALA A 39 0.32 -19.21 -8.87
N ASP A 40 0.52 -19.16 -7.55
CA ASP A 40 1.01 -17.95 -6.86
C ASP A 40 2.54 -17.77 -6.94
N ARG A 41 3.26 -18.85 -7.26
CA ARG A 41 4.73 -18.82 -7.33
C ARG A 41 5.28 -18.26 -8.66
N ARG A 42 4.49 -18.34 -9.74
CA ARG A 42 4.93 -17.84 -11.06
C ARG A 42 4.79 -16.33 -11.23
N GLU A 43 3.85 -15.70 -10.51
CA GLU A 43 3.66 -14.25 -10.57
C GLU A 43 4.72 -13.49 -9.75
N SER A 44 5.24 -14.10 -8.68
CA SER A 44 6.35 -13.54 -7.87
C SER A 44 7.69 -13.57 -8.60
N ASP A 45 7.96 -14.62 -9.39
CA ASP A 45 9.26 -14.79 -10.06
C ASP A 45 9.39 -13.92 -11.31
N ALA A 46 8.27 -13.59 -11.98
CA ALA A 46 8.26 -12.65 -13.10
C ALA A 46 8.53 -11.22 -12.68
N TYR A 47 8.23 -10.86 -11.42
CA TYR A 47 8.44 -9.51 -10.89
C TYR A 47 9.88 -9.24 -10.45
N ILE A 48 10.63 -10.27 -10.10
CA ILE A 48 12.05 -10.16 -9.70
C ILE A 48 12.97 -10.07 -10.94
N ALA A 49 12.59 -10.70 -12.05
CA ALA A 49 13.41 -10.72 -13.26
C ALA A 49 13.51 -9.36 -13.98
N SER A 50 12.52 -8.48 -13.83
CA SER A 50 12.54 -7.17 -14.50
C SER A 50 13.27 -6.06 -13.71
N SER A 51 13.67 -6.33 -12.47
CA SER A 51 14.36 -5.34 -11.61
C SER A 51 15.89 -5.45 -11.60
N ILE A 52 16.48 -6.45 -12.24
CA ILE A 52 17.94 -6.73 -12.18
C ILE A 52 18.70 -6.25 -13.43
N LEU A 53 18.02 -5.79 -14.47
CA LEU A 53 18.66 -5.40 -15.74
C LEU A 53 19.08 -3.92 -15.85
N SER A 54 19.17 -3.19 -14.75
CA SER A 54 19.52 -1.75 -14.79
C SER A 54 20.75 -1.37 -13.94
N LEU A 55 21.76 -2.24 -13.84
CA LEU A 55 23.03 -1.88 -13.19
C LEU A 55 24.22 -2.46 -13.99
N ALA A 56 24.45 -1.95 -15.19
CA ALA A 56 25.72 -2.10 -15.88
C ALA A 56 26.15 -0.75 -16.47
N SER A 57 26.77 0.08 -15.65
CA SER A 57 27.56 1.22 -16.14
C SER A 57 28.93 0.72 -16.59
N PRO A 58 29.38 1.01 -17.80
CA PRO A 58 30.74 0.67 -18.22
C PRO A 58 31.72 1.58 -17.50
N ARG A 59 32.63 0.96 -16.74
CA ARG A 59 33.84 1.61 -16.20
C ARG A 59 34.77 1.93 -17.36
N ILE A 60 35.11 3.18 -17.52
CA ILE A 60 36.19 3.64 -18.39
C ILE A 60 37.52 3.42 -17.67
N PRO A 61 38.46 2.69 -18.23
CA PRO A 61 39.78 2.55 -17.61
C PRO A 61 40.62 3.81 -17.85
N TYR A 62 41.18 4.32 -16.78
CA TYR A 62 42.25 5.33 -16.80
C TYR A 62 43.50 4.75 -17.48
N LEU A 63 43.92 5.31 -18.61
CA LEU A 63 45.22 5.05 -19.20
C LEU A 63 46.20 6.13 -18.73
N LEU A 64 47.22 5.62 -18.06
CA LEU A 64 48.40 6.35 -17.56
C LEU A 64 49.16 6.99 -18.72
N GLY A 65 49.76 8.14 -18.40
CA GLY A 65 50.50 8.99 -19.28
C GLY A 65 51.71 8.38 -19.96
N LEU A 66 51.95 8.83 -21.16
CA LEU A 66 53.29 8.87 -21.78
C LEU A 66 53.54 10.27 -22.31
N ASN A 67 54.51 10.89 -21.70
CA ASN A 67 55.10 12.15 -22.11
C ASN A 67 55.97 11.88 -23.35
N LEU A 68 55.66 12.49 -24.48
CA LEU A 68 56.60 12.65 -25.60
C LEU A 68 56.55 14.12 -26.04
N SER A 69 57.50 14.84 -25.52
CA SER A 69 57.97 16.10 -26.10
C SER A 69 58.61 15.76 -27.47
N LEU A 70 58.21 16.45 -28.50
CA LEU A 70 59.11 16.95 -29.56
C LEU A 70 58.35 17.59 -30.73
N MET A 71 58.81 18.81 -31.04
CA MET A 71 58.68 19.55 -32.31
C MET A 71 57.36 20.25 -32.64
N GLU A 72 57.40 21.55 -32.35
CA GLU A 72 56.56 22.58 -32.96
C GLU A 72 56.80 22.69 -34.48
N PRO A 73 55.75 22.91 -35.25
CA PRO A 73 55.79 23.89 -36.32
C PRO A 73 54.79 25.00 -36.03
N LYS A 74 55.22 26.26 -36.22
CA LYS A 74 54.45 27.47 -36.01
C LYS A 74 53.14 27.52 -36.75
N PRO A 75 52.11 28.04 -36.14
CA PRO A 75 50.75 27.99 -36.66
C PRO A 75 50.47 29.16 -37.56
N ASN A 76 49.86 28.87 -38.70
CA ASN A 76 49.02 29.82 -39.40
C ASN A 76 47.72 29.98 -38.62
N ARG A 77 47.63 31.12 -37.94
CA ARG A 77 46.50 31.45 -37.06
C ARG A 77 45.30 31.92 -37.88
N THR A 78 44.52 30.96 -38.37
CA THR A 78 43.13 31.27 -38.75
C THR A 78 42.28 31.08 -37.51
N THR A 79 42.01 32.15 -36.78
CA THR A 79 41.11 32.16 -35.67
C THR A 79 39.69 31.94 -36.22
N LEU A 80 39.32 30.67 -36.33
CA LEU A 80 37.90 30.31 -36.42
C LEU A 80 37.27 30.58 -35.05
N SER A 81 36.57 31.69 -34.95
CA SER A 81 35.72 32.00 -33.82
C SER A 81 34.77 30.81 -33.62
N PRO A 82 34.72 30.20 -32.43
CA PRO A 82 33.75 29.13 -32.21
C PRO A 82 32.36 29.69 -32.45
N SER A 83 31.70 29.20 -33.45
CA SER A 83 30.30 29.53 -33.69
C SER A 83 29.53 29.25 -32.39
N PRO A 84 28.67 30.16 -31.93
CA PRO A 84 27.86 29.91 -30.73
C PRO A 84 27.08 28.63 -30.98
N VAL A 85 27.37 27.61 -30.18
CA VAL A 85 26.60 26.35 -30.16
C VAL A 85 25.17 26.74 -29.79
N ARG A 86 24.32 26.88 -30.81
CA ARG A 86 22.89 27.10 -30.57
C ARG A 86 22.43 25.88 -29.78
N PRO A 87 21.77 26.05 -28.63
CA PRO A 87 21.23 24.93 -27.88
C PRO A 87 20.33 24.15 -28.85
N LYS A 88 20.60 22.90 -29.06
CA LYS A 88 19.84 22.00 -29.89
C LYS A 88 18.40 22.00 -29.36
N VAL A 89 17.47 22.56 -30.13
CA VAL A 89 16.04 22.50 -29.78
C VAL A 89 15.71 21.00 -29.69
N SER A 90 15.33 20.56 -28.52
CA SER A 90 14.97 19.17 -28.28
C SER A 90 13.78 18.79 -29.15
N THR A 91 13.82 17.61 -29.73
CA THR A 91 12.76 17.07 -30.57
C THR A 91 11.51 16.83 -29.71
N ARG A 92 10.35 16.76 -30.32
CA ARG A 92 9.08 16.42 -29.65
C ARG A 92 9.18 15.06 -28.96
N GLU A 93 9.92 14.13 -29.55
CA GLU A 93 10.16 12.79 -28.97
C GLU A 93 11.02 12.87 -27.71
N GLU A 94 12.14 13.61 -27.74
CA GLU A 94 12.97 13.83 -26.55
C GLU A 94 12.16 14.46 -25.41
N ALA A 95 11.24 15.38 -25.69
CA ALA A 95 10.37 15.99 -24.70
C ALA A 95 9.41 14.98 -24.06
N ARG A 96 8.86 14.08 -24.87
CA ARG A 96 7.99 13.01 -24.40
C ARG A 96 8.74 12.03 -23.53
N ASP A 97 9.87 11.53 -24.00
CA ASP A 97 10.66 10.51 -23.29
C ASP A 97 11.16 11.04 -21.94
N TRP A 98 11.64 12.29 -21.93
CA TRP A 98 12.03 12.93 -20.68
C TRP A 98 10.84 13.16 -19.73
N SER A 99 9.65 13.50 -20.25
CA SER A 99 8.44 13.65 -19.45
C SER A 99 8.01 12.33 -18.82
N VAL A 100 8.11 11.21 -19.54
CA VAL A 100 7.81 9.87 -19.05
C VAL A 100 8.83 9.46 -17.98
N ASP A 101 10.13 9.76 -18.20
CA ASP A 101 11.18 9.48 -17.22
C ASP A 101 10.96 10.24 -15.92
N LEU A 102 10.72 11.55 -15.98
CA LEU A 102 10.39 12.37 -14.81
C LEU A 102 9.13 11.88 -14.08
N ALA A 103 8.09 11.50 -14.81
CA ALA A 103 6.86 10.99 -14.23
C ALA A 103 7.07 9.63 -13.55
N THR A 104 7.93 8.77 -14.11
CA THR A 104 8.28 7.47 -13.53
C THR A 104 9.10 7.63 -12.26
N ASN A 105 10.03 8.58 -12.26
CA ASN A 105 10.96 8.85 -11.17
C ASN A 105 10.50 9.97 -10.23
N ILE A 106 9.23 10.36 -10.29
CA ILE A 106 8.68 11.43 -9.44
C ILE A 106 9.01 11.21 -7.96
N HIS A 107 9.52 12.25 -7.30
CA HIS A 107 9.86 12.20 -5.89
C HIS A 107 8.62 12.28 -5.01
N LEU A 108 8.04 11.13 -4.72
CA LEU A 108 6.97 10.99 -3.75
C LEU A 108 7.53 10.57 -2.39
N ALA A 109 7.00 11.13 -1.32
CA ALA A 109 7.38 10.74 0.04
C ALA A 109 7.19 9.25 0.26
N LYS A 110 8.09 8.63 1.04
CA LYS A 110 7.94 7.24 1.45
C LYS A 110 6.69 7.11 2.33
N PRO A 111 5.75 6.20 2.01
CA PRO A 111 4.56 6.02 2.82
C PRO A 111 4.89 5.53 4.22
N VAL A 112 4.04 5.87 5.20
CA VAL A 112 4.17 5.43 6.58
C VAL A 112 2.96 4.58 6.94
N VAL A 113 3.21 3.34 7.40
CA VAL A 113 2.13 2.43 7.82
C VAL A 113 1.59 2.88 9.17
N TYR A 114 0.37 3.43 9.17
CA TYR A 114 -0.39 3.73 10.39
C TYR A 114 -1.45 2.66 10.60
N VAL A 115 -1.45 2.12 11.83
CA VAL A 115 -2.41 1.14 12.30
C VAL A 115 -2.94 1.62 13.64
N GLU A 116 -4.24 1.69 13.78
CA GLU A 116 -4.90 2.15 15.01
C GLU A 116 -5.97 1.13 15.48
N PRO A 117 -6.04 0.87 16.79
CA PRO A 117 -5.20 1.43 17.84
C PRO A 117 -3.75 0.97 17.70
N ARG A 118 -2.81 1.84 18.07
CA ARG A 118 -1.38 1.50 18.04
C ARG A 118 -1.09 0.43 19.10
N PRO A 119 -0.17 -0.53 18.85
CA PRO A 119 0.26 -1.48 19.89
C PRO A 119 0.71 -0.79 21.18
N SER A 120 1.40 0.36 21.07
CA SER A 120 1.85 1.17 22.21
C SER A 120 0.72 1.80 23.03
N ALA A 121 -0.54 1.71 22.58
CA ALA A 121 -1.69 2.17 23.36
C ALA A 121 -2.02 1.24 24.54
N ASN A 122 -1.43 0.06 24.59
CA ASN A 122 -1.56 -0.87 25.72
C ASN A 122 -0.21 -1.25 26.32
N LYS A 123 -0.22 -1.66 27.59
CA LYS A 123 0.99 -1.96 28.36
C LYS A 123 1.82 -3.14 27.84
N TRP A 124 1.24 -3.99 27.01
CA TRP A 124 1.90 -5.16 26.43
C TRP A 124 2.54 -4.86 25.06
N ASN A 125 2.27 -3.68 24.48
CA ASN A 125 2.75 -3.27 23.17
C ASN A 125 2.41 -4.30 22.06
N ILE A 126 1.19 -4.83 22.08
CA ILE A 126 0.69 -5.84 21.14
C ILE A 126 -0.63 -5.42 20.53
N THR A 127 -0.99 -6.08 19.44
CA THR A 127 -2.36 -6.14 18.90
C THR A 127 -2.99 -7.47 19.30
N ALA A 128 -4.27 -7.46 19.66
CA ALA A 128 -4.98 -8.69 20.01
C ALA A 128 -5.63 -9.32 18.76
N VAL A 129 -5.69 -10.65 18.72
CA VAL A 129 -6.55 -11.40 17.80
C VAL A 129 -8.00 -10.95 18.01
N GLY A 130 -8.76 -10.76 16.93
CA GLY A 130 -10.14 -10.28 16.98
C GLY A 130 -10.30 -8.78 17.20
N GLN A 131 -9.22 -8.04 17.41
CA GLN A 131 -9.26 -6.59 17.58
C GLN A 131 -9.42 -5.90 16.20
N PRO A 132 -10.45 -5.05 16.00
CA PRO A 132 -10.57 -4.25 14.80
C PRO A 132 -9.42 -3.23 14.68
N LEU A 133 -8.69 -3.30 13.59
CA LEU A 133 -7.64 -2.35 13.25
C LEU A 133 -8.11 -1.45 12.12
N TRP A 134 -7.82 -0.16 12.26
CA TRP A 134 -8.04 0.86 11.24
C TRP A 134 -6.71 1.17 10.59
N PHE A 135 -6.67 1.07 9.28
CA PHE A 135 -5.52 1.50 8.49
C PHE A 135 -5.75 2.92 8.02
N HIS A 136 -4.75 3.75 8.21
CA HIS A 136 -4.83 5.15 7.89
C HIS A 136 -3.56 5.61 7.17
N ASN A 137 -3.73 6.44 6.15
CA ASN A 137 -2.64 7.06 5.41
C ASN A 137 -2.77 8.59 5.48
N PRO A 138 -2.04 9.25 6.40
CA PRO A 138 -2.12 10.70 6.59
C PRO A 138 -1.38 11.50 5.50
N GLY A 139 -0.67 10.83 4.58
CA GLY A 139 0.05 11.49 3.51
C GLY A 139 -0.89 12.22 2.54
N SER A 140 -0.38 13.26 1.89
CA SER A 140 -1.12 13.98 0.84
C SER A 140 -1.61 13.03 -0.24
N GLU A 141 -2.82 13.25 -0.72
CA GLU A 141 -3.40 12.50 -1.84
C GLU A 141 -3.02 13.10 -3.20
N ARG A 142 -2.41 14.27 -3.19
CA ARG A 142 -1.98 14.97 -4.42
C ARG A 142 -0.59 15.55 -4.24
N HIS A 143 0.22 15.43 -5.30
CA HIS A 143 1.54 16.00 -5.38
C HIS A 143 1.74 16.60 -6.78
N THR A 144 2.20 17.85 -6.83
CA THR A 144 2.52 18.54 -8.09
C THR A 144 3.99 18.91 -8.08
N SER A 145 4.64 18.78 -9.22
CA SER A 145 6.00 19.25 -9.44
C SER A 145 6.18 19.72 -10.87
N SER A 146 7.24 20.47 -11.12
CA SER A 146 7.65 20.86 -12.46
C SER A 146 9.16 20.82 -12.56
N ASP A 147 9.68 20.49 -13.72
CA ASP A 147 11.09 20.53 -14.04
C ASP A 147 11.31 21.12 -15.42
N SER A 148 12.52 21.65 -15.66
CA SER A 148 12.87 22.26 -16.93
C SER A 148 14.30 21.92 -17.34
N SER A 149 14.49 21.50 -18.58
CA SER A 149 15.80 21.22 -19.14
C SER A 149 15.80 21.50 -20.65
N ARG A 150 16.87 22.12 -21.15
CA ARG A 150 17.09 22.39 -22.58
C ARG A 150 15.92 23.07 -23.29
N GLY A 151 15.20 23.96 -22.58
CA GLY A 151 14.03 24.66 -23.14
C GLY A 151 12.73 23.83 -23.10
N ILE A 152 12.75 22.60 -22.59
CA ILE A 152 11.56 21.81 -22.31
C ILE A 152 11.13 22.10 -20.89
N ILE A 153 9.83 22.33 -20.68
CA ILE A 153 9.20 22.43 -19.36
C ILE A 153 8.24 21.26 -19.22
N VAL A 154 8.35 20.50 -18.16
CA VAL A 154 7.45 19.38 -17.81
C VAL A 154 6.73 19.69 -16.51
N SER A 155 5.43 19.60 -16.51
CA SER A 155 4.59 19.68 -15.32
C SER A 155 4.03 18.30 -14.98
N LEU A 156 4.10 17.93 -13.71
CA LEU A 156 3.63 16.64 -13.17
C LEU A 156 2.50 16.90 -12.17
N ASP A 157 1.44 16.12 -12.26
CA ASP A 157 0.31 16.09 -11.33
C ASP A 157 0.06 14.63 -10.93
N ALA A 158 0.47 14.26 -9.73
CA ALA A 158 0.31 12.92 -9.17
C ALA A 158 -0.87 12.90 -8.20
N THR A 159 -1.78 11.95 -8.38
CA THR A 159 -2.90 11.71 -7.49
C THR A 159 -2.82 10.28 -6.97
N ARG A 160 -2.91 10.08 -5.65
CA ARG A 160 -3.02 8.76 -5.04
C ARG A 160 -4.42 8.22 -5.30
N VAL A 161 -4.50 7.11 -6.03
CA VAL A 161 -5.78 6.50 -6.44
C VAL A 161 -6.17 5.31 -5.59
N GLU A 162 -5.20 4.69 -4.92
CA GLU A 162 -5.42 3.53 -4.07
C GLU A 162 -4.30 3.38 -3.05
N THR A 163 -4.63 2.83 -1.87
CA THR A 163 -3.65 2.31 -0.91
C THR A 163 -3.94 0.83 -0.68
N ILE A 164 -2.93 -0.01 -0.85
CA ILE A 164 -3.02 -1.46 -0.70
C ILE A 164 -2.26 -1.86 0.55
N TYR A 165 -2.91 -2.58 1.46
CA TYR A 165 -2.30 -3.15 2.66
C TYR A 165 -2.24 -4.67 2.53
N ASN A 166 -1.04 -5.23 2.47
CA ASN A 166 -0.81 -6.66 2.68
C ASN A 166 -0.58 -6.86 4.18
N THR A 167 -1.52 -7.53 4.84
CA THR A 167 -1.50 -7.73 6.29
C THR A 167 -0.68 -8.95 6.72
N GLY A 168 -0.29 -9.80 5.77
CA GLY A 168 0.25 -11.14 6.03
C GLY A 168 -0.82 -12.22 5.94
N GLU A 169 -2.05 -11.97 6.42
CA GLU A 169 -3.19 -12.88 6.25
C GLU A 169 -4.01 -12.54 4.98
N LYS A 170 -4.14 -11.26 4.64
CA LYS A 170 -4.99 -10.79 3.54
C LYS A 170 -4.46 -9.52 2.91
N THR A 171 -4.85 -9.28 1.66
CA THR A 171 -4.66 -7.99 0.99
C THR A 171 -5.94 -7.16 1.09
N VAL A 172 -5.84 -5.96 1.65
CA VAL A 172 -6.93 -4.97 1.77
C VAL A 172 -6.63 -3.82 0.82
N ARG A 173 -7.60 -3.44 0.00
CA ARG A 173 -7.50 -2.31 -0.94
C ARG A 173 -8.42 -1.20 -0.51
N CYS A 174 -7.90 0.01 -0.39
CA CYS A 174 -8.60 1.16 0.14
C CYS A 174 -8.48 2.34 -0.82
N ALA A 175 -9.60 2.82 -1.34
CA ALA A 175 -9.66 4.08 -2.07
C ALA A 175 -9.51 5.26 -1.10
N HIS A 176 -10.09 5.12 0.09
CA HIS A 176 -10.05 6.11 1.17
C HIS A 176 -9.62 5.45 2.48
N SER A 177 -9.17 6.26 3.45
CA SER A 177 -8.82 5.78 4.78
C SER A 177 -9.11 6.86 5.81
N THR A 178 -10.10 6.60 6.66
CA THR A 178 -10.48 7.51 7.75
C THR A 178 -9.63 7.23 8.98
N PRO A 179 -9.06 8.24 9.65
CA PRO A 179 -8.38 8.06 10.92
C PRO A 179 -9.36 7.64 12.01
N ARG A 180 -8.91 6.77 12.90
CA ARG A 180 -9.74 6.32 14.02
C ARG A 180 -10.00 7.49 14.99
N PRO A 181 -11.28 7.83 15.30
CA PRO A 181 -11.59 8.83 16.30
C PRO A 181 -11.02 8.45 17.69
N LYS A 182 -10.56 9.42 18.47
CA LYS A 182 -9.96 9.17 19.79
C LYS A 182 -10.93 8.50 20.77
N ASN A 183 -12.22 8.77 20.63
CA ASN A 183 -13.31 8.24 21.45
C ASN A 183 -14.09 7.10 20.76
N ALA A 184 -13.56 6.52 19.69
CA ALA A 184 -14.22 5.39 19.02
C ALA A 184 -14.32 4.18 19.96
N ASP A 185 -15.45 3.50 19.89
CA ASP A 185 -15.64 2.22 20.56
C ASP A 185 -14.48 1.27 20.24
N PRO A 186 -13.88 0.59 21.24
CA PRO A 186 -12.80 -0.38 21.01
C PRO A 186 -13.14 -1.48 20.01
N ARG A 187 -14.42 -1.80 19.84
CA ARG A 187 -14.93 -2.80 18.89
C ARG A 187 -15.35 -2.23 17.54
N ALA A 188 -15.31 -0.90 17.37
CA ALA A 188 -15.71 -0.28 16.12
C ALA A 188 -14.76 -0.68 15.00
N GLN A 189 -15.32 -1.16 13.90
CA GLN A 189 -14.59 -1.44 12.67
C GLN A 189 -14.42 -0.15 11.86
N SER A 190 -13.36 -0.09 11.07
CA SER A 190 -13.17 1.00 10.12
C SER A 190 -14.28 0.97 9.06
N PRO A 191 -14.85 2.14 8.70
CA PRO A 191 -15.89 2.21 7.67
C PRO A 191 -15.33 1.97 6.25
N ASP A 192 -14.05 2.18 6.05
CA ASP A 192 -13.43 2.20 4.71
C ASP A 192 -12.15 1.38 4.59
N CYS A 193 -11.33 1.33 5.62
CA CYS A 193 -10.02 0.70 5.52
C CYS A 193 -9.57 0.07 6.85
N GLY A 194 -9.74 -1.22 7.02
CA GLY A 194 -9.36 -1.91 8.26
C GLY A 194 -9.22 -3.41 8.09
N TYR A 195 -8.76 -4.06 9.16
CA TYR A 195 -8.59 -5.50 9.20
C TYR A 195 -8.71 -6.04 10.62
N ILE A 196 -9.13 -7.32 10.76
CA ILE A 196 -9.21 -8.06 12.02
C ILE A 196 -8.39 -9.32 11.85
N TYR A 197 -7.26 -9.43 12.56
CA TYR A 197 -6.41 -10.61 12.55
C TYR A 197 -7.10 -11.79 13.20
N GLN A 198 -6.97 -12.96 12.58
CA GLN A 198 -7.59 -14.19 13.04
C GLN A 198 -6.61 -15.09 13.80
N HIS A 199 -5.31 -14.93 13.59
CA HIS A 199 -4.27 -15.78 14.18
C HIS A 199 -3.22 -14.94 14.90
N PRO A 200 -2.67 -15.47 16.03
CA PRO A 200 -1.55 -14.84 16.73
C PRO A 200 -0.23 -15.13 16.00
N GLU A 201 0.41 -14.09 15.48
CA GLU A 201 1.67 -14.21 14.75
C GLU A 201 2.44 -12.87 14.74
N ASN A 202 3.72 -12.90 14.36
CA ASN A 202 4.51 -11.72 14.06
C ASN A 202 4.39 -11.40 12.57
N TYR A 203 3.49 -10.49 12.23
CA TYR A 203 3.23 -10.09 10.86
C TYR A 203 4.15 -8.96 10.41
N THR A 204 4.30 -8.84 9.10
CA THR A 204 4.85 -7.64 8.45
C THR A 204 3.78 -7.00 7.59
N VAL A 205 3.20 -5.92 8.07
CA VAL A 205 2.23 -5.15 7.29
C VAL A 205 2.96 -4.34 6.23
N ARG A 206 2.70 -4.63 4.97
CA ARG A 206 3.21 -3.85 3.83
C ARG A 206 2.09 -2.95 3.30
N MET A 207 2.39 -1.67 3.21
CA MET A 207 1.55 -0.66 2.58
C MET A 207 2.14 -0.27 1.23
N THR A 208 1.30 -0.21 0.21
CA THR A 208 1.66 0.25 -1.14
C THR A 208 0.68 1.32 -1.58
N GLU A 209 1.17 2.51 -1.83
CA GLU A 209 0.42 3.58 -2.49
C GLU A 209 0.50 3.41 -4.00
N VAL A 210 -0.63 3.54 -4.67
CA VAL A 210 -0.73 3.56 -6.14
C VAL A 210 -1.03 4.99 -6.57
N TRP A 211 -0.13 5.54 -7.35
CA TRP A 211 -0.20 6.93 -7.82
C TRP A 211 -0.43 6.96 -9.32
N GLN A 212 -1.40 7.73 -9.75
CA GLN A 212 -1.60 8.12 -11.13
C GLN A 212 -0.89 9.45 -11.36
N VAL A 213 0.12 9.46 -12.24
CA VAL A 213 0.90 10.64 -12.57
C VAL A 213 0.55 11.11 -13.97
N ARG A 214 -0.01 12.29 -14.08
CA ARG A 214 -0.24 12.99 -15.36
C ARG A 214 0.91 13.93 -15.60
N TRP A 215 1.41 13.95 -16.82
CA TRP A 215 2.45 14.85 -17.23
C TRP A 215 2.00 15.71 -18.44
N ARG A 216 2.55 16.91 -18.54
CA ARG A 216 2.34 17.83 -19.67
C ARG A 216 3.66 18.50 -20.02
N SER A 217 3.94 18.60 -21.33
CA SER A 217 5.08 19.31 -21.88
C SER A 217 4.70 19.91 -23.23
N GLY A 218 4.55 21.25 -23.29
CA GLY A 218 4.03 21.95 -24.46
C GLY A 218 2.64 21.44 -24.85
N ASP A 219 2.52 20.95 -26.08
CA ASP A 219 1.30 20.37 -26.65
C ASP A 219 1.13 18.88 -26.34
N GLN A 220 2.09 18.27 -25.64
CA GLN A 220 2.07 16.86 -25.31
C GLN A 220 1.61 16.61 -23.87
N SER A 221 0.95 15.49 -23.67
CA SER A 221 0.55 15.02 -22.35
C SER A 221 0.45 13.50 -22.32
N GLY A 222 0.51 12.95 -21.13
CA GLY A 222 0.33 11.52 -20.91
C GLY A 222 0.09 11.20 -19.45
N GLN A 223 0.01 9.90 -19.18
CA GLN A 223 -0.29 9.39 -17.87
C GLN A 223 0.47 8.09 -17.64
N ILE A 224 1.00 7.92 -16.43
CA ILE A 224 1.59 6.67 -15.97
C ILE A 224 1.07 6.32 -14.58
N VAL A 225 1.29 5.07 -14.17
CA VAL A 225 1.03 4.62 -12.80
C VAL A 225 2.35 4.25 -12.14
N THR A 226 2.61 4.85 -10.99
CA THR A 226 3.78 4.51 -10.16
C THR A 226 3.35 4.03 -8.77
N ARG A 227 4.24 3.32 -8.07
CA ARG A 227 3.96 2.76 -6.75
C ARG A 227 5.05 3.11 -5.77
N ARG A 228 4.67 3.32 -4.50
CA ARG A 228 5.58 3.51 -3.37
C ARG A 228 5.17 2.57 -2.26
N SER A 229 6.13 1.88 -1.65
CA SER A 229 5.84 0.91 -0.60
C SER A 229 6.66 1.13 0.65
N SER A 230 6.10 0.75 1.78
CA SER A 230 6.79 0.62 3.06
C SER A 230 6.25 -0.58 3.83
N SER A 231 6.98 -0.99 4.87
CA SER A 231 6.56 -2.11 5.71
C SER A 231 6.81 -1.79 7.17
N LYS A 232 5.98 -2.40 8.04
CA LYS A 232 6.09 -2.26 9.49
C LYS A 232 5.80 -3.62 10.14
N PRO A 233 6.62 -4.05 11.11
CA PRO A 233 6.31 -5.24 11.91
C PRO A 233 5.09 -4.97 12.81
N LEU A 234 4.25 -5.98 12.98
CA LEU A 234 3.07 -5.95 13.83
C LEU A 234 2.98 -7.28 14.59
N LYS A 235 3.09 -7.20 15.92
CA LYS A 235 2.93 -8.36 16.79
C LYS A 235 1.46 -8.51 17.15
N VAL A 236 0.86 -9.66 16.77
CA VAL A 236 -0.51 -10.03 17.10
C VAL A 236 -0.47 -11.21 18.09
N ASN A 237 -1.17 -11.08 19.20
CA ASN A 237 -1.21 -12.10 20.27
C ASN A 237 -2.66 -12.42 20.60
N GLU A 238 -2.88 -13.65 21.03
CA GLU A 238 -4.12 -14.05 21.67
C GLU A 238 -4.15 -13.56 23.13
N LEU A 239 -5.30 -13.01 23.56
CA LEU A 239 -5.52 -12.61 24.94
C LEU A 239 -6.33 -13.71 25.65
N ILE A 240 -5.70 -14.43 26.55
CA ILE A 240 -6.34 -15.46 27.37
C ILE A 240 -6.70 -14.82 28.72
N GLY A 241 -8.00 -14.78 29.03
CA GLY A 241 -8.49 -14.37 30.35
C GLY A 241 -8.31 -15.52 31.36
N VAL A 242 -7.55 -15.29 32.43
CA VAL A 242 -7.47 -16.22 33.57
C VAL A 242 -8.47 -15.78 34.62
N LEU A 243 -9.46 -16.62 34.89
CA LEU A 243 -10.36 -16.46 36.04
C LEU A 243 -9.59 -16.78 37.31
N THR A 244 -9.23 -15.79 38.10
CA THR A 244 -8.75 -15.98 39.46
C THR A 244 -9.94 -16.12 40.38
N GLN A 245 -10.09 -17.31 41.04
CA GLN A 245 -11.05 -17.44 42.12
C GLN A 245 -10.69 -16.47 43.26
N PRO A 246 -11.64 -15.65 43.76
CA PRO A 246 -11.39 -14.89 44.96
C PRO A 246 -11.06 -15.89 46.07
N GLY A 247 -9.87 -15.73 46.69
CA GLY A 247 -9.47 -16.59 47.81
C GLY A 247 -10.54 -16.51 48.93
N ARG A 248 -11.05 -17.67 49.34
CA ARG A 248 -11.81 -17.83 50.57
C ARG A 248 -10.92 -17.30 51.72
N ARG A 249 -11.35 -16.18 52.31
CA ARG A 249 -10.87 -15.75 53.64
C ARG A 249 -11.60 -16.57 54.71
#